data_176a594b03295171be0d09a32a53ea0d
#
_entry.id   176a594b03295171be0d09a32a53ea0d
#
_cell.length_a   1.000
_cell.length_b   1.000
_cell.length_c   1.000
_cell.angle_alpha   90.00
_cell.angle_beta   90.00
_cell.angle_gamma   90.00
#
_symmetry.space_group_name_H-M   'P 1'
#
loop_
_entity.id
_entity.type
_entity.pdbx_description
1 polymer ?
#
loop_
_entity_poly.entity_id
_entity_poly.type
_entity_poly.pdbx_seq_one_letter_code
_entity_poly.pdbx_strand_id
1 'polypeptide(L)'
;MCLCYCDIADCGDYLELIVRNKKSEEVARSKFDHEYRDAVAALKWSLSSGGYPRNIKTRSNLHQVVMGRRAGYEVDHINGDRLDNRRINLRWATHAENGRNLKLSKRNKSGCRGVWWDQTNKAWMVKITLNYKQMHLGRFNDYDEAVRVRKEAEIHHYGEFTR
;
A
#
# COMPACT_ATOMS: atom_id res chain seq x y z
N MET A 1 -15.53 -16.48 31.19
CA MET A 1 -15.44 -15.19 30.51
C MET A 1 -14.00 -14.99 30.04
N CYS A 2 -13.70 -15.28 28.81
CA CYS A 2 -12.34 -15.13 28.29
C CYS A 2 -12.24 -13.72 27.70
N LEU A 3 -11.74 -12.80 28.47
CA LEU A 3 -11.42 -11.45 28.02
C LEU A 3 -10.25 -11.56 27.06
N CYS A 4 -10.53 -11.46 25.78
CA CYS A 4 -9.50 -11.37 24.75
C CYS A 4 -8.95 -9.96 24.76
N TYR A 5 -7.85 -9.79 25.46
CA TYR A 5 -7.10 -8.54 25.44
C TYR A 5 -6.45 -8.40 24.06
N CYS A 6 -7.06 -7.58 23.20
CA CYS A 6 -6.28 -6.89 22.18
C CYS A 6 -5.54 -5.79 22.93
N ASP A 7 -4.23 -5.91 23.04
CA ASP A 7 -3.41 -4.86 23.63
C ASP A 7 -3.46 -3.64 22.70
N ILE A 8 -4.05 -2.55 23.20
CA ILE A 8 -4.12 -1.27 22.51
C ILE A 8 -3.36 -0.26 23.36
N ALA A 9 -2.31 0.30 22.79
CA ALA A 9 -1.56 1.40 23.39
C ALA A 9 -2.09 2.74 22.88
N ASP A 10 -2.19 3.71 23.78
CA ASP A 10 -2.53 5.09 23.44
C ASP A 10 -1.23 5.88 23.23
N CYS A 11 -1.09 6.50 22.06
CA CYS A 11 0.07 7.27 21.65
C CYS A 11 -0.25 8.76 21.46
N GLY A 12 -1.34 9.26 22.07
CA GLY A 12 -1.81 10.63 21.96
C GLY A 12 -2.64 10.85 20.70
N ASP A 13 -2.03 11.10 19.55
CA ASP A 13 -2.75 11.40 18.30
C ASP A 13 -3.38 10.17 17.64
N TYR A 14 -2.98 8.97 18.02
CA TYR A 14 -3.47 7.70 17.47
C TYR A 14 -3.34 6.55 18.47
N LEU A 15 -3.98 5.44 18.18
CA LEU A 15 -3.87 4.20 18.93
C LEU A 15 -2.98 3.19 18.18
N GLU A 16 -2.30 2.31 18.90
CA GLU A 16 -1.57 1.17 18.36
C GLU A 16 -2.20 -0.15 18.78
N LEU A 17 -2.64 -0.95 17.82
CA LEU A 17 -2.98 -2.35 18.02
C LEU A 17 -1.67 -3.16 18.08
N ILE A 18 -1.42 -3.79 19.23
CA ILE A 18 -0.29 -4.69 19.41
C ILE A 18 -0.70 -6.09 18.95
N VAL A 19 -0.16 -6.52 17.82
CA VAL A 19 -0.45 -7.84 17.24
C VAL A 19 0.53 -8.87 17.78
N ARG A 20 -0.01 -9.97 18.34
CA ARG A 20 0.81 -11.05 18.92
C ARG A 20 0.67 -12.34 18.10
N ASN A 21 1.71 -13.17 18.14
CA ASN A 21 1.70 -14.52 17.57
C ASN A 21 1.07 -15.53 18.56
N LYS A 22 1.03 -16.82 18.18
CA LYS A 22 0.49 -17.90 19.02
C LYS A 22 1.25 -18.12 20.34
N LYS A 23 2.50 -17.63 20.44
CA LYS A 23 3.33 -17.68 21.64
C LYS A 23 3.20 -16.43 22.52
N SER A 24 2.23 -15.57 22.21
CA SER A 24 2.02 -14.27 22.87
C SER A 24 3.17 -13.25 22.69
N GLU A 25 4.08 -13.49 21.76
CA GLU A 25 5.14 -12.57 21.40
C GLU A 25 4.60 -11.47 20.49
N GLU A 26 5.00 -10.23 20.73
CA GLU A 26 4.68 -9.09 19.86
C GLU A 26 5.37 -9.26 18.49
N VAL A 27 4.58 -9.18 17.42
CA VAL A 27 5.06 -9.33 16.04
C VAL A 27 4.85 -8.09 15.18
N ALA A 28 3.95 -7.20 15.58
CA ALA A 28 3.69 -5.93 14.90
C ALA A 28 2.93 -4.96 15.79
N ARG A 29 3.06 -3.65 15.50
CA ARG A 29 2.21 -2.57 15.99
C ARG A 29 1.53 -1.90 14.82
N SER A 30 0.23 -1.72 14.91
CA SER A 30 -0.54 -1.12 13.84
C SER A 30 -1.30 0.10 14.32
N LYS A 31 -1.06 1.23 13.66
CA LYS A 31 -1.68 2.52 13.97
C LYS A 31 -3.11 2.60 13.46
N PHE A 32 -3.99 3.22 14.24
CA PHE A 32 -5.36 3.51 13.83
C PHE A 32 -5.94 4.66 14.68
N ASP A 33 -7.05 5.26 14.25
CA ASP A 33 -7.64 6.42 14.92
C ASP A 33 -8.50 6.00 16.11
N HIS A 34 -8.63 6.89 17.11
CA HIS A 34 -9.34 6.67 18.37
C HIS A 34 -10.80 6.24 18.18
N GLU A 35 -11.47 6.75 17.15
CA GLU A 35 -12.88 6.45 16.87
C GLU A 35 -13.17 4.96 16.60
N TYR A 36 -12.14 4.19 16.19
CA TYR A 36 -12.27 2.74 15.92
C TYR A 36 -11.90 1.86 17.11
N ARG A 37 -11.59 2.44 18.29
CA ARG A 37 -11.11 1.71 19.48
C ARG A 37 -12.00 0.52 19.84
N ASP A 38 -13.29 0.74 19.99
CA ASP A 38 -14.22 -0.30 20.42
C ASP A 38 -14.39 -1.39 19.38
N ALA A 39 -14.49 -1.01 18.10
CA ALA A 39 -14.57 -1.95 16.98
C ALA A 39 -13.32 -2.83 16.87
N VAL A 40 -12.14 -2.26 17.14
CA VAL A 40 -10.86 -2.99 17.11
C VAL A 40 -10.71 -3.88 18.34
N ALA A 41 -11.05 -3.38 19.54
CA ALA A 41 -10.96 -4.11 20.80
C ALA A 41 -11.90 -5.32 20.87
N ALA A 42 -13.05 -5.26 20.19
CA ALA A 42 -14.01 -6.36 20.13
C ALA A 42 -13.53 -7.56 19.30
N LEU A 43 -12.40 -7.44 18.58
CA LEU A 43 -11.92 -8.41 17.63
C LEU A 43 -10.57 -9.01 18.03
N LYS A 44 -10.29 -10.24 17.57
CA LYS A 44 -8.97 -10.90 17.73
C LYS A 44 -8.15 -10.77 16.48
N TRP A 45 -6.91 -10.35 16.63
CA TRP A 45 -6.01 -10.02 15.53
C TRP A 45 -4.82 -10.96 15.44
N SER A 46 -4.35 -11.16 14.21
CA SER A 46 -3.08 -11.82 13.87
C SER A 46 -2.45 -11.09 12.70
N LEU A 47 -1.14 -11.23 12.52
CA LEU A 47 -0.47 -10.73 11.33
C LEU A 47 -0.63 -11.75 10.20
N SER A 48 -1.14 -11.30 9.04
CA SER A 48 -1.22 -12.14 7.84
C SER A 48 0.16 -12.30 7.19
N SER A 49 0.34 -13.29 6.33
CA SER A 49 1.58 -13.46 5.52
C SER A 49 1.89 -12.24 4.64
N GLY A 50 0.86 -11.45 4.29
CA GLY A 50 1.01 -10.19 3.59
C GLY A 50 1.38 -9.00 4.49
N GLY A 51 1.57 -9.18 5.80
CA GLY A 51 1.94 -8.10 6.73
C GLY A 51 0.78 -7.19 7.13
N TYR A 52 -0.47 -7.63 6.95
CA TYR A 52 -1.66 -6.89 7.40
C TYR A 52 -2.18 -7.41 8.73
N PRO A 53 -2.57 -6.55 9.69
CA PRO A 53 -3.37 -6.95 10.83
C PRO A 53 -4.71 -7.50 10.33
N ARG A 54 -4.98 -8.77 10.65
CA ARG A 54 -6.14 -9.52 10.14
C ARG A 54 -6.93 -10.12 11.27
N ASN A 55 -8.24 -9.91 11.28
CA ASN A 55 -9.13 -10.55 12.23
C ASN A 55 -9.16 -12.06 12.01
N ILE A 56 -8.98 -12.84 13.09
CA ILE A 56 -8.86 -14.29 13.03
C ILE A 56 -10.19 -14.94 12.58
N LYS A 57 -11.32 -14.42 13.04
CA LYS A 57 -12.66 -14.99 12.80
C LYS A 57 -13.23 -14.54 11.44
N THR A 58 -13.32 -13.24 11.23
CA THR A 58 -13.96 -12.68 10.02
C THR A 58 -13.04 -12.62 8.81
N ARG A 59 -11.72 -12.79 9.01
CA ARG A 59 -10.68 -12.67 7.98
C ARG A 59 -10.58 -11.27 7.38
N SER A 60 -11.27 -10.28 7.93
CA SER A 60 -11.16 -8.88 7.52
C SER A 60 -9.86 -8.26 8.00
N ASN A 61 -9.23 -7.43 7.19
CA ASN A 61 -8.06 -6.66 7.56
C ASN A 61 -8.45 -5.39 8.33
N LEU A 62 -7.53 -4.81 9.13
CA LEU A 62 -7.82 -3.63 9.94
C LEU A 62 -8.26 -2.42 9.09
N HIS A 63 -7.61 -2.16 7.97
CA HIS A 63 -8.02 -1.10 7.04
C HIS A 63 -9.46 -1.26 6.51
N GLN A 64 -9.97 -2.51 6.44
CA GLN A 64 -11.37 -2.78 6.07
C GLN A 64 -12.35 -2.53 7.22
N VAL A 65 -11.89 -2.60 8.47
CA VAL A 65 -12.69 -2.20 9.63
C VAL A 65 -12.81 -0.67 9.67
N VAL A 66 -11.72 0.03 9.36
CA VAL A 66 -11.66 1.51 9.31
C VAL A 66 -12.46 2.06 8.13
N MET A 67 -12.26 1.52 6.93
CA MET A 67 -12.84 2.07 5.69
C MET A 67 -14.19 1.46 5.32
N GLY A 68 -14.53 0.29 5.85
CA GLY A 68 -15.65 -0.50 5.36
C GLY A 68 -15.31 -1.30 4.10
N ARG A 69 -16.32 -1.56 3.29
CA ARG A 69 -16.19 -2.24 1.99
C ARG A 69 -16.94 -1.44 0.91
N ARG A 70 -16.34 -1.33 -0.27
CA ARG A 70 -16.93 -0.68 -1.44
C ARG A 70 -16.75 -1.57 -2.66
N ALA A 71 -17.84 -1.90 -3.34
CA ALA A 71 -17.80 -2.76 -4.52
C ALA A 71 -16.93 -2.14 -5.63
N GLY A 72 -16.06 -2.93 -6.23
CA GLY A 72 -15.13 -2.49 -7.28
C GLY A 72 -13.89 -1.72 -6.79
N TYR A 73 -13.76 -1.50 -5.47
CA TYR A 73 -12.62 -0.78 -4.89
C TYR A 73 -11.90 -1.62 -3.84
N GLU A 74 -10.61 -1.38 -3.74
CA GLU A 74 -9.71 -1.85 -2.68
C GLU A 74 -9.33 -0.69 -1.78
N VAL A 75 -8.87 -0.97 -0.56
CA VAL A 75 -8.27 0.05 0.30
C VAL A 75 -6.76 0.07 0.06
N ASP A 76 -6.25 1.22 -0.34
CA ASP A 76 -4.83 1.48 -0.56
C ASP A 76 -4.24 2.28 0.61
N HIS A 77 -3.01 1.93 1.01
CA HIS A 77 -2.23 2.67 1.99
C HIS A 77 -1.36 3.69 1.25
N ILE A 78 -1.67 4.98 1.37
CA ILE A 78 -1.03 6.08 0.62
C ILE A 78 0.50 6.03 0.77
N ASN A 79 1.02 5.84 1.99
CA ASN A 79 2.46 5.73 2.26
C ASN A 79 3.04 4.33 1.98
N GLY A 80 2.20 3.33 1.63
CA GLY A 80 2.58 1.93 1.41
C GLY A 80 2.94 1.15 2.68
N ASP A 81 2.69 1.71 3.88
CA ASP A 81 2.83 1.02 5.16
C ASP A 81 1.51 0.35 5.55
N ARG A 82 1.49 -0.98 5.53
CA ARG A 82 0.34 -1.82 5.84
C ARG A 82 -0.08 -1.81 7.32
N LEU A 83 0.78 -1.27 8.16
CA LEU A 83 0.55 -1.11 9.60
C LEU A 83 0.03 0.27 9.98
N ASP A 84 0.05 1.25 9.07
CA ASP A 84 -0.54 2.57 9.29
C ASP A 84 -1.98 2.60 8.74
N ASN A 85 -2.92 2.16 9.57
CA ASN A 85 -4.34 2.07 9.23
C ASN A 85 -5.15 3.30 9.70
N ARG A 86 -4.50 4.45 9.92
CA ARG A 86 -5.18 5.72 10.18
C ARG A 86 -5.95 6.17 8.94
N ARG A 87 -7.12 6.74 9.16
CA ARG A 87 -8.02 7.18 8.07
C ARG A 87 -7.34 8.12 7.08
N ILE A 88 -6.46 9.00 7.58
CA ILE A 88 -5.68 9.94 6.77
C ILE A 88 -4.71 9.25 5.79
N ASN A 89 -4.28 8.03 6.10
CA ASN A 89 -3.36 7.24 5.26
C ASN A 89 -4.10 6.24 4.35
N LEU A 90 -5.41 6.15 4.44
CA LEU A 90 -6.21 5.19 3.67
C LEU A 90 -7.03 5.89 2.59
N ARG A 91 -7.09 5.29 1.41
CA ARG A 91 -7.95 5.75 0.31
C ARG A 91 -8.60 4.58 -0.42
N TRP A 92 -9.72 4.87 -1.08
CA TRP A 92 -10.31 3.94 -2.04
C TRP A 92 -9.54 3.99 -3.35
N ALA A 93 -9.17 2.83 -3.87
CA ALA A 93 -8.47 2.68 -5.13
C ALA A 93 -9.09 1.54 -5.95
N THR A 94 -9.14 1.68 -7.25
CA THR A 94 -9.37 0.54 -8.13
C THR A 94 -8.15 -0.39 -8.09
N HIS A 95 -8.29 -1.62 -8.56
CA HIS A 95 -7.17 -2.57 -8.63
C HIS A 95 -5.97 -2.01 -9.44
N ALA A 96 -6.27 -1.29 -10.53
CA ALA A 96 -5.24 -0.66 -11.36
C ALA A 96 -4.50 0.46 -10.63
N GLU A 97 -5.22 1.30 -9.88
CA GLU A 97 -4.65 2.40 -9.08
C GLU A 97 -3.81 1.86 -7.92
N ASN A 98 -4.32 0.88 -7.18
CA ASN A 98 -3.59 0.22 -6.11
C ASN A 98 -2.28 -0.42 -6.64
N GLY A 99 -2.31 -1.02 -7.84
CA GLY A 99 -1.13 -1.53 -8.53
C GLY A 99 -0.05 -0.47 -8.82
N ARG A 100 -0.43 0.81 -8.97
CA ARG A 100 0.52 1.92 -9.18
C ARG A 100 1.30 2.25 -7.91
N ASN A 101 0.66 2.13 -6.74
CA ASN A 101 1.28 2.41 -5.43
C ASN A 101 2.20 1.28 -4.93
N LEU A 102 2.29 0.14 -5.61
CA LEU A 102 3.17 -0.96 -5.19
C LEU A 102 4.65 -0.54 -5.20
N LYS A 103 5.44 -1.10 -4.29
CA LYS A 103 6.90 -0.95 -4.28
C LYS A 103 7.50 -1.44 -5.59
N LEU A 104 8.61 -0.82 -5.99
CA LEU A 104 9.36 -1.23 -7.17
C LEU A 104 9.80 -2.69 -7.03
N SER A 105 9.63 -3.49 -8.09
CA SER A 105 10.06 -4.88 -8.10
C SER A 105 11.58 -4.98 -7.92
N LYS A 106 12.06 -5.95 -7.14
CA LYS A 106 13.49 -6.28 -7.01
C LYS A 106 14.16 -6.65 -8.34
N ARG A 107 13.37 -7.05 -9.36
CA ARG A 107 13.85 -7.33 -10.72
C ARG A 107 14.06 -6.07 -11.56
N ASN A 108 13.53 -4.93 -11.11
CA ASN A 108 13.75 -3.67 -11.82
C ASN A 108 15.20 -3.23 -11.61
N LYS A 109 15.96 -3.18 -12.68
CA LYS A 109 17.39 -2.81 -12.68
C LYS A 109 17.62 -1.32 -12.92
N SER A 110 16.63 -0.61 -13.47
CA SER A 110 16.77 0.82 -13.79
C SER A 110 16.53 1.74 -12.59
N GLY A 111 15.90 1.23 -11.51
CA GLY A 111 15.48 2.08 -10.40
C GLY A 111 14.20 2.88 -10.65
N CYS A 112 13.67 2.90 -11.88
CA CYS A 112 12.44 3.58 -12.24
C CYS A 112 11.46 2.64 -12.93
N ARG A 113 10.16 2.70 -12.54
CA ARG A 113 9.12 1.88 -13.16
C ARG A 113 8.86 2.36 -14.58
N GLY A 114 8.82 1.41 -15.54
CA GLY A 114 8.53 1.72 -16.94
C GLY A 114 9.68 2.39 -17.68
N VAL A 115 10.88 2.42 -17.08
CA VAL A 115 12.13 2.83 -17.72
C VAL A 115 13.07 1.62 -17.77
N TRP A 116 13.67 1.31 -18.90
CA TRP A 116 14.66 0.24 -19.03
C TRP A 116 15.64 0.54 -20.17
N TRP A 117 16.86 0.00 -20.05
CA TRP A 117 17.86 0.09 -21.10
C TRP A 117 17.61 -0.96 -22.16
N ASP A 118 17.54 -0.52 -23.41
CA ASP A 118 17.45 -1.41 -24.59
C ASP A 118 18.84 -1.59 -25.19
N GLN A 119 19.35 -2.81 -25.10
CA GLN A 119 20.67 -3.16 -25.61
C GLN A 119 20.77 -3.06 -27.14
N THR A 120 19.69 -3.32 -27.85
CA THR A 120 19.64 -3.28 -29.31
C THR A 120 19.69 -1.85 -29.80
N ASN A 121 18.86 -0.99 -29.24
CA ASN A 121 18.75 0.40 -29.65
C ASN A 121 19.75 1.33 -28.94
N LYS A 122 20.54 0.81 -27.97
CA LYS A 122 21.48 1.59 -27.16
C LYS A 122 20.84 2.83 -26.56
N ALA A 123 19.64 2.70 -26.01
CA ALA A 123 18.86 3.80 -25.51
C ALA A 123 17.96 3.41 -24.30
N TRP A 124 17.59 4.38 -23.50
CA TRP A 124 16.59 4.24 -22.45
C TRP A 124 15.19 4.29 -23.05
N MET A 125 14.45 3.22 -22.89
CA MET A 125 13.06 3.12 -23.32
C MET A 125 12.14 3.51 -22.19
N VAL A 126 11.08 4.26 -22.51
CA VAL A 126 10.09 4.73 -21.52
C VAL A 126 8.69 4.34 -21.94
N LYS A 127 7.93 3.75 -21.02
CA LYS A 127 6.51 3.45 -21.22
C LYS A 127 5.69 3.71 -19.96
N ILE A 128 4.40 3.95 -20.16
CA ILE A 128 3.38 4.02 -19.10
C ILE A 128 2.22 3.08 -19.44
N THR A 129 1.54 2.54 -18.43
CA THR A 129 0.38 1.68 -18.61
C THR A 129 -0.88 2.42 -18.16
N LEU A 130 -1.80 2.66 -19.09
CA LEU A 130 -3.08 3.32 -18.84
C LEU A 130 -4.20 2.36 -19.22
N ASN A 131 -5.13 2.11 -18.29
CA ASN A 131 -6.28 1.24 -18.56
C ASN A 131 -5.88 -0.09 -19.22
N TYR A 132 -4.87 -0.76 -18.63
CA TYR A 132 -4.28 -2.02 -19.12
C TYR A 132 -3.59 -1.94 -20.50
N LYS A 133 -3.52 -0.76 -21.13
CA LYS A 133 -2.79 -0.55 -22.40
C LYS A 133 -1.45 0.12 -22.12
N GLN A 134 -0.40 -0.39 -22.76
CA GLN A 134 0.92 0.23 -22.68
C GLN A 134 1.04 1.33 -23.73
N MET A 135 1.48 2.51 -23.30
CA MET A 135 1.80 3.64 -24.14
C MET A 135 3.31 3.90 -24.08
N HIS A 136 3.95 3.92 -25.24
CA HIS A 136 5.36 4.25 -25.38
C HIS A 136 5.54 5.77 -25.31
N LEU A 137 6.44 6.24 -24.44
CA LEU A 137 6.68 7.67 -24.20
C LEU A 137 7.90 8.19 -24.94
N GLY A 138 8.78 7.29 -25.40
CA GLY A 138 9.96 7.69 -26.16
C GLY A 138 11.18 6.84 -25.89
N ARG A 139 12.27 7.21 -26.60
CA ARG A 139 13.63 6.70 -26.46
C ARG A 139 14.56 7.87 -26.13
N PHE A 140 15.45 7.67 -25.17
CA PHE A 140 16.33 8.72 -24.67
C PHE A 140 17.75 8.20 -24.53
N ASN A 141 18.73 9.02 -24.84
CA ASN A 141 20.14 8.69 -24.65
C ASN A 141 20.56 8.89 -23.18
N ASP A 142 19.88 9.80 -22.51
CA ASP A 142 20.12 10.14 -21.11
C ASP A 142 19.10 9.49 -20.19
N TYR A 143 19.60 8.94 -19.07
CA TYR A 143 18.76 8.27 -18.07
C TYR A 143 17.86 9.23 -17.29
N ASP A 144 18.40 10.39 -16.89
CA ASP A 144 17.68 11.36 -16.07
C ASP A 144 16.55 12.00 -16.87
N GLU A 145 16.77 12.22 -18.16
CA GLU A 145 15.72 12.65 -19.08
C GLU A 145 14.61 11.60 -19.20
N ALA A 146 14.97 10.33 -19.38
CA ALA A 146 14.01 9.22 -19.44
C ALA A 146 13.17 9.13 -18.15
N VAL A 147 13.80 9.29 -16.99
CA VAL A 147 13.11 9.30 -15.68
C VAL A 147 12.20 10.50 -15.55
N ARG A 148 12.65 11.70 -15.96
CA ARG A 148 11.85 12.94 -15.93
C ARG A 148 10.57 12.77 -16.74
N VAL A 149 10.68 12.34 -18.00
CA VAL A 149 9.52 12.10 -18.88
C VAL A 149 8.56 11.09 -18.27
N ARG A 150 9.10 10.02 -17.67
CA ARG A 150 8.27 9.01 -16.99
C ARG A 150 7.49 9.59 -15.80
N LYS A 151 8.13 10.39 -14.96
CA LYS A 151 7.50 11.03 -13.80
C LYS A 151 6.46 12.07 -14.19
N GLU A 152 6.75 12.89 -15.21
CA GLU A 152 5.78 13.85 -15.75
C GLU A 152 4.52 13.13 -16.27
N ALA A 153 4.69 12.03 -16.99
CA ALA A 153 3.58 11.22 -17.44
C ALA A 153 2.79 10.58 -16.27
N GLU A 154 3.47 10.17 -15.19
CA GLU A 154 2.79 9.68 -13.98
C GLU A 154 1.93 10.77 -13.34
N ILE A 155 2.47 11.96 -13.14
CA ILE A 155 1.74 13.08 -12.56
C ILE A 155 0.52 13.40 -13.42
N HIS A 156 0.70 13.48 -14.74
CA HIS A 156 -0.39 13.81 -15.66
C HIS A 156 -1.51 12.76 -15.68
N HIS A 157 -1.15 11.47 -15.67
CA HIS A 157 -2.11 10.39 -15.88
C HIS A 157 -2.56 9.66 -14.60
N TYR A 158 -1.78 9.70 -13.53
CA TYR A 158 -2.06 8.98 -12.29
C TYR A 158 -2.51 9.90 -11.16
N GLY A 159 -2.22 11.22 -11.23
CA GLY A 159 -2.61 12.19 -10.22
C GLY A 159 -2.14 11.78 -8.82
N GLU A 160 -3.07 11.69 -7.88
CA GLU A 160 -2.81 11.30 -6.48
C GLU A 160 -2.25 9.88 -6.29
N PHE A 161 -2.29 9.02 -7.31
CA PHE A 161 -1.71 7.68 -7.31
C PHE A 161 -0.28 7.64 -7.85
N THR A 162 0.35 8.81 -8.01
CA THR A 162 1.79 8.93 -8.31
C THR A 162 2.62 8.64 -7.05
N ARG A 163 3.76 7.95 -7.20
CA ARG A 163 4.66 7.60 -6.10
C ARG A 163 6.06 8.14 -6.30
#